data_a2ae8955b3dd71e0fb341425b93f7c08
#
_entry.id   a2ae8955b3dd71e0fb341425b93f7c08
#
_cell.length_a   1.000
_cell.length_b   1.000
_cell.length_c   1.000
_cell.angle_alpha   90.00
_cell.angle_beta   90.00
_cell.angle_gamma   90.00
#
_symmetry.space_group_name_H-M   'P 1'
#
loop_
_entity.id
_entity.type
_entity.pdbx_description
1 polymer ?
#
loop_
_entity_poly.entity_id
_entity_poly.type
_entity_poly.pdbx_seq_one_letter_code
_entity_poly.pdbx_strand_id
1 'polypeptide(L)'
;MKIEYQEGGTESRLVITSSILGWKKHRYLVDTILLRVPHLQSAEDYLFIMKTVISGGVADVLFAKVIVGRLGYQVAVISGVNNE
;
A
#
# COMPACT_ATOMS: atom_id res chain seq x y z
N MET A 1 5.07 -9.66 5.79
CA MET A 1 4.62 -8.56 4.93
C MET A 1 4.40 -7.32 5.78
N LYS A 2 4.97 -6.22 5.35
CA LYS A 2 4.86 -4.95 6.05
C LYS A 2 4.04 -3.99 5.23
N ILE A 3 3.06 -3.33 5.84
CA ILE A 3 2.17 -2.42 5.14
C ILE A 3 2.16 -1.09 5.90
N GLU A 4 2.47 -0.01 5.18
CA GLU A 4 2.55 1.32 5.76
C GLU A 4 1.66 2.28 4.98
N TYR A 5 0.88 3.06 5.71
CA TYR A 5 0.10 4.15 5.14
C TYR A 5 0.83 5.45 5.41
N GLN A 6 1.13 6.18 4.35
CA GLN A 6 1.87 7.44 4.43
C GLN A 6 0.98 8.57 3.93
N GLU A 7 0.73 9.54 4.79
CA GLU A 7 0.01 10.73 4.40
C GLU A 7 0.94 11.72 3.72
N GLY A 8 0.47 12.33 2.64
CA GLY A 8 1.27 13.30 1.94
C GLY A 8 0.43 14.38 1.29
N GLY A 9 0.00 15.38 2.05
CA GLY A 9 -0.70 16.52 1.48
C GLY A 9 -1.96 16.14 0.70
N THR A 10 -1.94 16.39 -0.60
CA THR A 10 -3.08 16.08 -1.47
C THR A 10 -3.09 14.63 -1.94
N GLU A 11 -2.00 13.92 -1.71
CA GLU A 11 -1.83 12.55 -2.17
C GLU A 11 -1.34 11.70 -1.02
N SER A 12 -1.77 10.45 -0.98
CA SER A 12 -1.32 9.51 0.06
C SER A 12 -0.73 8.28 -0.62
N ARG A 13 -0.02 7.48 0.16
CA ARG A 13 0.63 6.25 -0.32
C ARG A 13 0.37 5.10 0.63
N LEU A 14 0.28 3.92 0.04
CA LEU A 14 0.25 2.67 0.78
C LEU A 14 1.45 1.86 0.30
N VAL A 15 2.39 1.61 1.18
CA VAL A 15 3.64 0.91 0.84
C VAL A 15 3.57 -0.50 1.37
N ILE A 16 3.66 -1.48 0.47
CA ILE A 16 3.58 -2.90 0.80
C ILE A 16 4.93 -3.53 0.53
N THR A 17 5.55 -4.08 1.55
CA THR A 17 6.88 -4.69 1.46
C THR A 17 6.82 -6.14 1.92
N SER A 18 7.38 -7.05 1.14
CA SER A 18 7.42 -8.48 1.45
C SER A 18 8.76 -9.05 1.06
N SER A 19 9.13 -10.18 1.70
CA SER A 19 10.23 -10.98 1.18
C SER A 19 9.78 -11.67 -0.10
N ILE A 20 10.73 -12.12 -0.90
CA ILE A 20 10.42 -12.82 -2.15
C ILE A 20 9.62 -14.10 -1.88
N LEU A 21 9.76 -14.69 -0.70
CA LEU A 21 9.02 -15.91 -0.36
C LEU A 21 7.53 -15.66 -0.16
N GLY A 22 7.15 -14.42 0.10
CA GLY A 22 5.74 -14.04 0.29
C GLY A 22 5.10 -13.46 -0.96
N TRP A 23 5.65 -13.74 -2.14
CA TRP A 23 5.22 -13.07 -3.37
C TRP A 23 3.75 -13.31 -3.72
N LYS A 24 3.21 -14.49 -3.42
CA LYS A 24 1.82 -14.79 -3.77
C LYS A 24 0.84 -13.94 -2.97
N LYS A 25 1.07 -13.81 -1.66
CA LYS A 25 0.22 -12.97 -0.81
C LYS A 25 0.36 -11.51 -1.18
N HIS A 26 1.59 -11.08 -1.47
CA HIS A 26 1.87 -9.72 -1.88
C HIS A 26 1.09 -9.37 -3.15
N ARG A 27 1.20 -10.21 -4.18
CA ARG A 27 0.50 -9.99 -5.45
C ARG A 27 -1.01 -10.02 -5.27
N TYR A 28 -1.51 -10.96 -4.49
CA TYR A 28 -2.94 -11.05 -4.24
C TYR A 28 -3.47 -9.77 -3.59
N LEU A 29 -2.75 -9.26 -2.60
CA LEU A 29 -3.16 -8.05 -1.91
C LEU A 29 -3.16 -6.85 -2.85
N VAL A 30 -2.08 -6.66 -3.59
CA VAL A 30 -1.96 -5.55 -4.54
C VAL A 30 -3.06 -5.63 -5.60
N ASP A 31 -3.26 -6.81 -6.19
CA ASP A 31 -4.27 -6.98 -7.23
C ASP A 31 -5.67 -6.72 -6.69
N THR A 32 -5.94 -7.16 -5.47
CA THR A 32 -7.25 -6.93 -4.83
C THR A 32 -7.52 -5.44 -4.65
N ILE A 33 -6.50 -4.71 -4.17
CA ILE A 33 -6.63 -3.27 -3.97
C ILE A 33 -6.87 -2.56 -5.29
N LEU A 34 -6.06 -2.84 -6.30
CA LEU A 34 -6.16 -2.16 -7.59
C LEU A 34 -7.45 -2.51 -8.33
N LEU A 35 -7.95 -3.72 -8.14
CA LEU A 35 -9.21 -4.12 -8.74
C LEU A 35 -10.38 -3.34 -8.13
N ARG A 36 -10.35 -3.11 -6.83
CA ARG A 36 -11.45 -2.43 -6.13
C ARG A 36 -11.35 -0.91 -6.21
N VAL A 37 -10.13 -0.38 -6.35
CA VAL A 37 -9.90 1.06 -6.41
C VAL A 37 -9.05 1.35 -7.64
N PRO A 38 -9.66 1.32 -8.84
CA PRO A 38 -8.89 1.35 -10.08
C PRO A 38 -8.24 2.68 -10.39
N HIS A 39 -8.58 3.75 -9.68
CA HIS A 39 -7.93 5.05 -9.88
C HIS A 39 -6.55 5.14 -9.24
N LEU A 40 -6.21 4.18 -8.38
CA LEU A 40 -4.90 4.17 -7.74
C LEU A 40 -3.81 3.79 -8.73
N GLN A 41 -2.63 4.35 -8.52
CA GLN A 41 -1.45 4.01 -9.29
C GLN A 41 -0.53 3.15 -8.46
N SER A 42 0.24 2.30 -9.10
CA SER A 42 1.20 1.47 -8.41
C SER A 42 2.56 1.54 -9.08
N ALA A 43 3.60 1.50 -8.27
CA ALA A 43 4.98 1.40 -8.72
C ALA A 43 5.62 0.26 -7.96
N GLU A 44 6.33 -0.61 -8.66
CA GLU A 44 6.87 -1.84 -8.08
C GLU A 44 8.37 -1.89 -8.23
N ASP A 45 9.03 -2.40 -7.19
CA ASP A 45 10.47 -2.62 -7.18
C ASP A 45 10.68 -4.01 -6.59
N TYR A 46 11.04 -4.96 -7.44
CA TYR A 46 11.20 -6.36 -7.07
C TYR A 46 12.63 -6.80 -7.32
N LEU A 47 13.51 -6.45 -6.40
CA LEU A 47 14.89 -6.91 -6.49
C LEU A 47 15.08 -8.07 -5.50
N PHE A 48 15.56 -7.77 -4.29
CA PHE A 48 15.65 -8.77 -3.23
C PHE A 48 14.40 -8.78 -2.36
N ILE A 49 13.74 -7.65 -2.29
CA ILE A 49 12.52 -7.44 -1.53
C ILE A 49 11.46 -6.94 -2.50
N MET A 50 10.26 -7.46 -2.36
CA MET A 50 9.13 -6.98 -3.15
C MET A 50 8.54 -5.76 -2.48
N LYS A 51 8.58 -4.63 -3.18
CA LYS A 51 8.02 -3.39 -2.68
C LYS A 51 7.07 -2.82 -3.72
N THR A 52 5.83 -2.57 -3.30
CA THR A 52 4.83 -1.92 -4.13
C THR A 52 4.38 -0.65 -3.44
N VAL A 53 4.43 0.47 -4.14
CA VAL A 53 3.91 1.74 -3.67
C VAL A 53 2.62 2.03 -4.41
N ILE A 54 1.51 2.05 -3.68
CA ILE A 54 0.20 2.39 -4.23
C ILE A 54 -0.09 3.83 -3.83
N SER A 55 -0.37 4.67 -4.81
CA SER A 55 -0.55 6.11 -4.56
C SER A 55 -1.79 6.62 -5.25
N GLY A 56 -2.30 7.72 -4.70
CA GLY A 56 -3.47 8.39 -5.26
C GLY A 56 -4.04 9.40 -4.31
N GLY A 57 -5.26 9.84 -4.58
CA GLY A 57 -5.96 10.78 -3.71
C GLY A 57 -6.17 10.21 -2.33
N VAL A 58 -6.27 11.09 -1.34
CA VAL A 58 -6.37 10.69 0.06
C VAL A 58 -7.53 9.72 0.28
N ALA A 59 -8.71 10.03 -0.28
CA ALA A 59 -9.89 9.19 -0.09
C ALA A 59 -9.70 7.79 -0.65
N ASP A 60 -9.10 7.70 -1.84
CA ASP A 60 -8.88 6.41 -2.49
C ASP A 60 -7.90 5.53 -1.70
N VAL A 61 -6.82 6.14 -1.19
CA VAL A 61 -5.83 5.39 -0.43
C VAL A 61 -6.38 5.00 0.94
N LEU A 62 -7.21 5.84 1.55
CA LEU A 62 -7.89 5.47 2.80
C LEU A 62 -8.83 4.28 2.58
N PHE A 63 -9.53 4.25 1.45
CA PHE A 63 -10.38 3.12 1.13
C PHE A 63 -9.55 1.85 0.96
N ALA A 64 -8.40 1.96 0.29
CA ALA A 64 -7.48 0.83 0.16
C ALA A 64 -7.02 0.33 1.54
N LYS A 65 -6.72 1.26 2.45
CA LYS A 65 -6.33 0.91 3.81
C LYS A 65 -7.41 0.11 4.52
N VAL A 66 -8.68 0.48 4.32
CA VAL A 66 -9.81 -0.26 4.91
C VAL A 66 -9.88 -1.66 4.33
N ILE A 67 -9.68 -1.81 3.02
CA ILE A 67 -9.68 -3.12 2.37
C ILE A 67 -8.61 -4.02 2.99
N VAL A 68 -7.41 -3.50 3.15
CA VAL A 68 -6.28 -4.23 3.73
C VAL A 68 -6.62 -4.68 5.15
N GLY A 69 -7.21 -3.80 5.95
CA GLY A 69 -7.61 -4.13 7.31
C GLY A 69 -8.66 -5.24 7.36
N ARG A 70 -9.61 -5.21 6.42
CA ARG A 70 -10.65 -6.25 6.36
C ARG A 70 -10.09 -7.61 5.96
N LEU A 71 -8.99 -7.62 5.23
CA LEU A 71 -8.31 -8.86 4.87
C LEU A 71 -7.45 -9.41 6.01
N GLY A 72 -7.42 -8.72 7.15
CA GLY A 72 -6.73 -9.20 8.34
C GLY A 72 -5.31 -8.70 8.51
N TYR A 73 -4.84 -7.77 7.69
CA TYR A 73 -3.50 -7.24 7.81
C TYR A 73 -3.49 -5.99 8.66
N GLN A 74 -2.39 -5.79 9.38
CA GLN A 74 -2.18 -4.58 10.15
C GLN A 74 -1.45 -3.56 9.29
N VAL A 75 -1.88 -2.30 9.42
CA VAL A 75 -1.29 -1.19 8.67
C VAL A 75 -0.68 -0.22 9.65
N ALA A 76 0.61 0.04 9.50
CA ALA A 76 1.28 1.08 10.28
C ALA A 76 0.99 2.43 9.64
N VAL A 77 0.51 3.37 10.43
CA VAL A 77 0.22 4.72 9.94
C VAL A 77 1.43 5.60 10.21
N ILE A 78 1.98 6.17 9.14
CA ILE A 78 3.11 7.09 9.25
C ILE A 78 2.59 8.46 8.83
N SER A 79 2.38 9.33 9.81
CA SER A 79 1.98 10.70 9.56
C SER A 79 3.25 11.49 9.33
N GLY A 80 3.43 11.86 8.16
CA GLY A 80 4.60 12.40 7.81
C GLY A 80 5.15 13.58 8.06
N VAL A 81 5.12 13.75 8.10
CA VAL A 81 5.55 14.43 7.98
C VAL A 81 6.59 15.22 7.95
N ASN A 82 6.51 15.36 8.18
CA ASN A 82 7.32 15.81 8.28
C ASN A 82 8.12 16.34 8.26
N ASN A 83 8.04 16.54 8.62
CA ASN A 83 8.81 16.86 8.83
C ASN A 83 9.56 17.25 8.68
N GLU A 84 9.60 17.41 8.72
CA GLU A 84 10.47 17.65 8.85
C GLU A 84 11.02 17.87 8.50
#